data_b36c1217dda210ceb7668fcfee32973e
#
_entry.id   b36c1217dda210ceb7668fcfee32973e
#
_cell.length_a   1.000
_cell.length_b   1.000
_cell.length_c   1.000
_cell.angle_alpha   90.00
_cell.angle_beta   90.00
_cell.angle_gamma   90.00
#
_symmetry.space_group_name_H-M   'P 1'
#
loop_
_entity.id
_entity.type
_entity.pdbx_description
1 polymer ?
#
loop_
_entity_poly.entity_id
_entity_poly.type
_entity_poly.pdbx_seq_one_letter_code
_entity_poly.pdbx_strand_id
1 'polypeptide(L)'
;MISKDQIVSSSFVRYGALPLGLIALVVVLRVFFFTPFRVMTTAQAPALRLGAWALARRTQSPDRGALILYHTDRAGASTSAQSLMVARVVALPGDSLEVRSGQLFVNGVAVSDYRHPRDAREQYALRLPREGGVYPLTSTNLVAYRAALVEEQRLFAPAR
;
A
#
# COMPACT_ATOMS: atom_id res chain seq x y z
N MET A 1 18.67 54.00 -26.00
CA MET A 1 17.28 54.18 -25.48
C MET A 1 16.74 52.77 -25.22
N ILE A 2 16.87 52.27 -24.00
CA ILE A 2 16.43 50.91 -23.62
C ILE A 2 14.93 50.97 -23.43
N SER A 3 14.18 50.18 -24.21
CA SER A 3 12.72 50.16 -24.19
C SER A 3 12.21 49.70 -22.81
N LYS A 4 11.26 50.45 -22.22
CA LYS A 4 10.62 50.11 -20.94
C LYS A 4 10.02 48.71 -20.91
N ASP A 5 9.65 48.17 -22.04
CA ASP A 5 9.01 46.87 -22.21
C ASP A 5 9.97 45.70 -21.93
N GLN A 6 11.28 45.84 -22.18
CA GLN A 6 12.27 44.83 -21.86
C GLN A 6 12.55 44.71 -20.35
N ILE A 7 12.48 45.82 -19.61
CA ILE A 7 12.72 45.83 -18.17
C ILE A 7 11.55 45.20 -17.41
N VAL A 8 10.32 45.46 -17.86
CA VAL A 8 9.11 44.84 -17.24
C VAL A 8 9.07 43.34 -17.49
N SER A 9 9.44 42.90 -18.72
CA SER A 9 9.49 41.46 -19.06
C SER A 9 10.50 40.70 -18.21
N SER A 10 11.70 41.25 -18.01
CA SER A 10 12.74 40.57 -17.22
C SER A 10 12.42 40.50 -15.71
N SER A 11 11.79 41.54 -15.18
CA SER A 11 11.35 41.57 -13.79
C SER A 11 10.18 40.59 -13.53
N PHE A 12 9.22 40.54 -14.43
CA PHE A 12 8.09 39.63 -14.35
C PHE A 12 8.55 38.16 -14.37
N VAL A 13 9.52 37.81 -15.22
CA VAL A 13 10.11 36.49 -15.31
C VAL A 13 10.89 36.14 -14.02
N ARG A 14 11.62 37.09 -13.46
CA ARG A 14 12.42 36.82 -12.23
C ARG A 14 11.57 36.72 -10.96
N TYR A 15 10.53 37.53 -10.80
CA TYR A 15 9.75 37.61 -9.56
C TYR A 15 8.41 36.87 -9.63
N GLY A 16 7.90 36.59 -10.81
CA GLY A 16 6.63 35.89 -11.01
C GLY A 16 6.77 34.44 -11.49
N ALA A 17 7.55 34.20 -12.54
CA ALA A 17 7.63 32.87 -13.16
C ALA A 17 8.42 31.85 -12.32
N LEU A 18 9.48 32.29 -11.62
CA LEU A 18 10.27 31.40 -10.76
C LEU A 18 9.45 30.79 -9.60
N PRO A 19 8.74 31.58 -8.77
CA PRO A 19 7.93 31.01 -7.70
C PRO A 19 6.77 30.17 -8.26
N LEU A 20 6.16 30.55 -9.37
CA LEU A 20 5.12 29.78 -10.03
C LEU A 20 5.65 28.42 -10.52
N GLY A 21 6.83 28.39 -11.13
CA GLY A 21 7.51 27.16 -11.55
C GLY A 21 7.86 26.25 -10.37
N LEU A 22 8.32 26.83 -9.26
CA LEU A 22 8.60 26.06 -8.04
C LEU A 22 7.32 25.45 -7.44
N ILE A 23 6.23 26.21 -7.38
CA ILE A 23 4.93 25.70 -6.91
C ILE A 23 4.45 24.57 -7.82
N ALA A 24 4.51 24.73 -9.14
CA ALA A 24 4.13 23.70 -10.09
C ALA A 24 4.98 22.42 -9.90
N LEU A 25 6.29 22.56 -9.71
CA LEU A 25 7.19 21.44 -9.42
C LEU A 25 6.79 20.71 -8.14
N VAL A 26 6.52 21.42 -7.05
CA VAL A 26 6.08 20.84 -5.79
C VAL A 26 4.75 20.11 -5.95
N VAL A 27 3.79 20.67 -6.69
CA VAL A 27 2.50 20.01 -6.96
C VAL A 27 2.70 18.73 -7.76
N VAL A 28 3.55 18.74 -8.79
CA VAL A 28 3.86 17.55 -9.59
C VAL A 28 4.51 16.47 -8.74
N LEU A 29 5.53 16.82 -7.94
CA LEU A 29 6.18 15.88 -7.04
C LEU A 29 5.21 15.28 -6.03
N ARG A 30 4.31 16.09 -5.45
CA ARG A 30 3.30 15.64 -4.53
C ARG A 30 2.29 14.67 -5.17
N VAL A 31 1.80 15.00 -6.37
CA VAL A 31 0.76 14.20 -7.03
C VAL A 31 1.31 12.87 -7.54
N PHE A 32 2.52 12.86 -8.07
CA PHE A 32 3.08 11.66 -8.72
C PHE A 32 3.87 10.75 -7.77
N PHE A 33 4.55 11.32 -6.77
CA PHE A 33 5.50 10.53 -5.95
C PHE A 33 5.06 10.33 -4.51
N PHE A 34 4.33 11.27 -3.92
CA PHE A 34 4.08 11.27 -2.49
C PHE A 34 2.61 11.47 -2.14
N THR A 35 2.14 10.74 -1.13
CA THR A 35 0.80 10.89 -0.55
C THR A 35 0.93 11.16 0.95
N PRO A 36 0.63 12.39 1.41
CA PRO A 36 0.57 12.68 2.84
C PRO A 36 -0.67 12.04 3.44
N PHE A 37 -0.53 11.44 4.62
CA PHE A 37 -1.63 10.86 5.37
C PHE A 37 -1.44 11.05 6.87
N ARG A 38 -2.54 10.96 7.61
CA ARG A 38 -2.53 11.01 9.07
C ARG A 38 -2.75 9.61 9.63
N VAL A 39 -1.95 9.22 10.59
CA VAL A 39 -2.04 7.91 11.24
C VAL A 39 -3.27 7.88 12.15
N MET A 40 -4.23 7.00 11.84
CA MET A 40 -5.51 6.89 12.56
C MET A 40 -5.59 5.64 13.45
N THR A 41 -4.52 4.85 13.53
CA THR A 41 -4.49 3.59 14.29
C THR A 41 -3.21 3.46 15.11
N THR A 42 -3.31 2.77 16.23
CA THR A 42 -2.17 2.40 17.07
C THR A 42 -1.53 1.07 16.68
N ALA A 43 -2.09 0.37 15.68
CA ALA A 43 -1.64 -0.97 15.27
C ALA A 43 -0.17 -1.06 14.84
N GLN A 44 0.42 0.07 14.47
CA GLN A 44 1.82 0.17 14.04
C GLN A 44 2.73 0.90 15.06
N ALA A 45 2.26 1.06 16.31
CA ALA A 45 3.11 1.60 17.38
C ALA A 45 4.24 0.59 17.74
N PRO A 46 5.44 1.04 18.09
CA PRO A 46 5.86 2.43 18.23
C PRO A 46 6.34 3.10 16.92
N ALA A 47 6.41 2.37 15.79
CA ALA A 47 6.92 2.87 14.52
C ALA A 47 6.14 4.08 14.00
N LEU A 48 4.81 4.06 14.13
CA LEU A 48 3.93 5.17 13.79
C LEU A 48 3.06 5.53 14.99
N ARG A 49 3.15 6.78 15.45
CA ARG A 49 2.31 7.29 16.55
C ARG A 49 0.94 7.71 16.03
N LEU A 50 -0.10 7.43 16.81
CA LEU A 50 -1.45 7.90 16.53
C LEU A 50 -1.48 9.43 16.35
N GLY A 51 -2.14 9.90 15.30
CA GLY A 51 -2.27 11.32 14.98
C GLY A 51 -1.08 11.94 14.27
N ALA A 52 0.05 11.24 14.13
CA ALA A 52 1.21 11.74 13.40
C ALA A 52 0.91 11.89 11.91
N TRP A 53 1.55 12.89 11.28
CA TRP A 53 1.59 13.01 9.84
C TRP A 53 2.74 12.17 9.28
N ALA A 54 2.46 11.44 8.22
CA ALA A 54 3.45 10.65 7.50
C ALA A 54 3.32 10.87 6.00
N LEU A 55 4.38 10.55 5.27
CA LEU A 55 4.46 10.69 3.83
C LEU A 55 4.71 9.31 3.21
N ALA A 56 3.75 8.81 2.44
CA ALA A 56 3.89 7.57 1.70
C ALA A 56 4.43 7.83 0.30
N ARG A 57 5.47 7.07 -0.09
CA ARG A 57 5.97 7.03 -1.47
C ARG A 57 5.18 5.99 -2.25
N ARG A 58 4.75 6.32 -3.46
CA ARG A 58 4.16 5.34 -4.37
C ARG A 58 5.20 4.31 -4.79
N THR A 59 4.87 3.03 -4.64
CA THR A 59 5.71 1.91 -5.09
C THR A 59 4.82 0.78 -5.57
N GLN A 60 5.30 0.02 -6.54
CA GLN A 60 4.62 -1.19 -7.03
C GLN A 60 5.13 -2.45 -6.33
N SER A 61 6.33 -2.40 -5.78
CA SER A 61 6.98 -3.55 -5.15
C SER A 61 7.51 -3.14 -3.78
N PRO A 62 6.72 -3.31 -2.72
CA PRO A 62 7.18 -3.04 -1.37
C PRO A 62 8.15 -4.13 -0.90
N ASP A 63 9.14 -3.74 -0.11
CA ASP A 63 10.08 -4.67 0.53
C ASP A 63 9.45 -5.36 1.74
N ARG A 64 9.99 -6.53 2.12
CA ARG A 64 9.61 -7.20 3.37
C ARG A 64 9.97 -6.30 4.57
N GLY A 65 9.05 -6.18 5.53
CA GLY A 65 9.18 -5.29 6.68
C GLY A 65 8.74 -3.83 6.43
N ALA A 66 8.54 -3.43 5.18
CA ALA A 66 8.06 -2.08 4.86
C ALA A 66 6.65 -1.83 5.41
N LEU A 67 6.39 -0.58 5.80
CA LEU A 67 5.04 -0.13 6.09
C LEU A 67 4.39 0.35 4.79
N ILE A 68 3.24 -0.19 4.48
CA ILE A 68 2.45 0.18 3.30
C ILE A 68 1.16 0.87 3.70
N LEU A 69 0.77 1.82 2.88
CA LEU A 69 -0.52 2.49 2.93
C LEU A 69 -1.38 1.93 1.80
N TYR A 70 -2.54 1.37 2.14
CA TYR A 70 -3.42 0.74 1.16
C TYR A 70 -4.88 1.07 1.40
N HIS A 71 -5.66 1.03 0.34
CA HIS A 71 -7.11 1.17 0.43
C HIS A 71 -7.74 -0.20 0.67
N THR A 72 -8.63 -0.27 1.63
CA THR A 72 -9.45 -1.48 1.84
C THR A 72 -10.86 -1.20 1.38
N ASP A 73 -11.33 -2.02 0.44
CA ASP A 73 -12.74 -2.08 0.10
C ASP A 73 -13.45 -2.88 1.19
N ARG A 74 -14.23 -2.22 2.00
CA ARG A 74 -15.07 -2.90 2.98
C ARG A 74 -16.21 -3.57 2.23
N ALA A 75 -16.01 -4.83 1.89
CA ALA A 75 -17.05 -5.65 1.26
C ALA A 75 -18.32 -5.62 2.15
N GLY A 76 -19.40 -5.03 1.64
CA GLY A 76 -20.68 -4.95 2.34
C GLY A 76 -21.09 -3.58 2.88
N ALA A 77 -20.24 -2.56 2.82
CA ALA A 77 -20.68 -1.19 3.08
C ALA A 77 -21.29 -0.60 1.81
N SER A 78 -22.58 -0.27 1.86
CA SER A 78 -23.33 0.36 0.77
C SER A 78 -22.90 1.80 0.43
N THR A 79 -21.80 2.25 1.01
CA THR A 79 -21.19 3.55 0.73
C THR A 79 -19.71 3.30 0.49
N SER A 80 -19.20 3.79 -0.63
CA SER A 80 -17.81 3.70 -1.12
C SER A 80 -16.78 4.44 -0.24
N ALA A 81 -16.83 4.25 1.07
CA ALA A 81 -15.83 4.75 1.99
C ALA A 81 -14.63 3.80 1.96
N GLN A 82 -13.76 3.98 0.99
CA GLN A 82 -12.44 3.38 0.99
C GLN A 82 -11.70 3.83 2.25
N SER A 83 -11.48 2.91 3.17
CA SER A 83 -10.69 3.19 4.37
C SER A 83 -9.21 3.07 4.04
N LEU A 84 -8.46 4.12 4.33
CA LEU A 84 -7.01 4.13 4.20
C LEU A 84 -6.40 3.45 5.42
N MET A 85 -5.68 2.36 5.21
CA MET A 85 -5.07 1.57 6.28
C MET A 85 -3.58 1.43 6.12
N VAL A 86 -2.89 1.30 7.24
CA VAL A 86 -1.44 1.06 7.29
C VAL A 86 -1.19 -0.35 7.77
N ALA A 87 -0.37 -1.10 7.05
CA ALA A 87 0.07 -2.44 7.42
C ALA A 87 1.57 -2.64 7.19
N ARG A 88 2.13 -3.66 7.82
CA ARG A 88 3.50 -4.09 7.59
C ARG A 88 3.52 -5.28 6.63
N VAL A 89 4.38 -5.22 5.64
CA VAL A 89 4.63 -6.33 4.71
C VAL A 89 5.41 -7.41 5.44
N VAL A 90 4.79 -8.54 5.70
CA VAL A 90 5.44 -9.68 6.38
C VAL A 90 5.96 -10.71 5.41
N ALA A 91 5.36 -10.82 4.22
CA ALA A 91 5.74 -11.79 3.21
C ALA A 91 5.57 -11.22 1.80
N LEU A 92 6.29 -11.76 0.84
CA LEU A 92 6.30 -11.36 -0.57
C LEU A 92 5.76 -12.48 -1.46
N PRO A 93 5.36 -12.18 -2.71
CA PRO A 93 4.95 -13.19 -3.67
C PRO A 93 5.95 -14.34 -3.81
N GLY A 94 5.48 -15.59 -3.69
CA GLY A 94 6.31 -16.80 -3.70
C GLY A 94 6.75 -17.32 -2.34
N ASP A 95 6.59 -16.53 -1.27
CA ASP A 95 6.88 -16.98 0.09
C ASP A 95 5.89 -18.05 0.57
N SER A 96 6.36 -18.91 1.45
CA SER A 96 5.54 -19.84 2.21
C SER A 96 5.12 -19.21 3.52
N LEU A 97 3.81 -19.17 3.76
CA LEU A 97 3.21 -18.71 5.01
C LEU A 97 2.66 -19.91 5.76
N GLU A 98 2.93 -19.96 7.05
CA GLU A 98 2.40 -20.99 7.93
C GLU A 98 1.99 -20.36 9.26
N VAL A 99 0.78 -20.66 9.73
CA VAL A 99 0.30 -20.30 11.06
C VAL A 99 0.20 -21.56 11.89
N ARG A 100 0.94 -21.59 12.99
CA ARG A 100 0.92 -22.67 13.98
C ARG A 100 0.76 -22.08 15.37
N SER A 101 -0.25 -22.54 16.11
CA SER A 101 -0.49 -22.11 17.49
C SER A 101 -0.53 -20.58 17.67
N GLY A 102 -1.14 -19.86 16.71
CA GLY A 102 -1.25 -18.41 16.74
C GLY A 102 0.03 -17.64 16.35
N GLN A 103 1.11 -18.36 15.99
CA GLN A 103 2.35 -17.73 15.51
C GLN A 103 2.49 -17.86 13.99
N LEU A 104 2.94 -16.79 13.36
CA LEU A 104 3.20 -16.74 11.92
C LEU A 104 4.64 -17.12 11.62
N PHE A 105 4.81 -18.00 10.66
CA PHE A 105 6.10 -18.37 10.07
C PHE A 105 6.12 -17.97 8.60
N VAL A 106 7.20 -17.39 8.15
CA VAL A 106 7.45 -17.06 6.75
C VAL A 106 8.71 -17.79 6.30
N ASN A 107 8.59 -18.68 5.32
CA ASN A 107 9.68 -19.55 4.89
C ASN A 107 10.33 -20.34 6.05
N GLY A 108 9.53 -20.77 7.02
CA GLY A 108 9.99 -21.50 8.21
C GLY A 108 10.58 -20.64 9.33
N VAL A 109 10.71 -19.32 9.13
CA VAL A 109 11.21 -18.38 10.14
C VAL A 109 10.05 -17.72 10.86
N ALA A 110 10.03 -17.74 12.20
CA ALA A 110 9.00 -17.11 13.01
C ALA A 110 9.06 -15.59 12.90
N VAL A 111 7.90 -14.97 12.69
CA VAL A 111 7.75 -13.50 12.71
C VAL A 111 7.44 -13.07 14.13
N SER A 112 8.40 -12.43 14.81
CA SER A 112 8.34 -12.12 16.25
C SER A 112 7.23 -11.14 16.61
N ASP A 113 6.93 -10.20 15.74
CA ASP A 113 6.01 -9.09 16.01
C ASP A 113 4.56 -9.37 15.60
N TYR A 114 4.28 -10.61 15.13
CA TYR A 114 2.95 -10.98 14.68
C TYR A 114 2.33 -12.00 15.64
N ARG A 115 1.19 -11.63 16.22
CA ARG A 115 0.30 -12.57 16.91
C ARG A 115 -1.04 -12.57 16.19
N HIS A 116 -1.48 -13.76 15.80
CA HIS A 116 -2.79 -13.91 15.19
C HIS A 116 -3.89 -13.57 16.22
N PRO A 117 -4.79 -12.62 15.93
CA PRO A 117 -5.79 -12.16 16.90
C PRO A 117 -6.92 -13.18 17.13
N ARG A 118 -6.99 -14.24 16.32
CA ARG A 118 -7.98 -15.31 16.40
C ARG A 118 -7.35 -16.58 16.94
N ASP A 119 -8.15 -17.34 17.66
CA ASP A 119 -7.82 -18.56 18.41
C ASP A 119 -6.58 -19.31 17.93
N ALA A 120 -5.73 -19.69 18.89
CA ALA A 120 -4.53 -20.50 18.68
C ALA A 120 -4.78 -21.87 17.98
N ARG A 121 -6.03 -22.15 17.63
CA ARG A 121 -6.47 -23.38 16.95
C ARG A 121 -6.39 -23.30 15.43
N GLU A 122 -6.35 -22.10 14.83
CA GLU A 122 -6.21 -21.99 13.39
C GLU A 122 -4.79 -22.35 12.97
N GLN A 123 -4.69 -23.43 12.21
CA GLN A 123 -3.44 -23.86 11.58
C GLN A 123 -3.67 -23.92 10.09
N TYR A 124 -2.86 -23.20 9.35
CA TYR A 124 -2.87 -23.28 7.90
C TYR A 124 -1.48 -23.03 7.33
N ALA A 125 -1.23 -23.60 6.16
CA ALA A 125 -0.04 -23.36 5.38
C ALA A 125 -0.47 -23.00 3.96
N LEU A 126 0.08 -21.93 3.43
CA LEU A 126 -0.17 -21.50 2.05
C LEU A 126 1.09 -20.92 1.43
N ARG A 127 1.17 -20.93 0.12
CA ARG A 127 2.19 -20.24 -0.64
C ARG A 127 1.59 -19.01 -1.28
N LEU A 128 2.21 -17.85 -1.09
CA LEU A 128 1.72 -16.62 -1.70
C LEU A 128 1.83 -16.72 -3.23
N PRO A 129 0.76 -16.38 -3.96
CA PRO A 129 0.79 -16.38 -5.42
C PRO A 129 1.89 -15.47 -5.96
N ARG A 130 2.57 -15.94 -6.99
CA ARG A 130 3.55 -15.20 -7.77
C ARG A 130 3.10 -15.19 -9.22
N GLU A 131 3.34 -14.11 -9.92
CA GLU A 131 3.05 -14.00 -11.34
C GLU A 131 3.62 -15.19 -12.13
N GLY A 132 2.79 -15.78 -13.00
CA GLY A 132 3.13 -16.99 -13.76
C GLY A 132 3.20 -18.30 -12.95
N GLY A 133 2.89 -18.27 -11.65
CA GLY A 133 2.89 -19.46 -10.80
C GLY A 133 1.58 -20.26 -10.92
N VAL A 134 1.69 -21.59 -10.90
CA VAL A 134 0.54 -22.52 -10.81
C VAL A 134 0.47 -23.06 -9.39
N TYR A 135 -0.70 -22.98 -8.77
CA TYR A 135 -0.91 -23.37 -7.37
C TYR A 135 -2.05 -24.38 -7.26
N PRO A 136 -1.84 -25.54 -6.62
CA PRO A 136 -2.91 -26.50 -6.42
C PRO A 136 -3.89 -25.95 -5.38
N LEU A 137 -5.18 -25.89 -5.73
CA LEU A 137 -6.23 -25.54 -4.80
C LEU A 137 -6.66 -26.79 -4.02
N THR A 138 -6.56 -26.71 -2.71
CA THR A 138 -7.01 -27.75 -1.79
C THR A 138 -8.11 -27.19 -0.89
N SER A 139 -8.90 -28.05 -0.27
CA SER A 139 -9.93 -27.62 0.69
C SER A 139 -9.36 -26.76 1.84
N THR A 140 -8.09 -26.99 2.20
CA THR A 140 -7.42 -26.28 3.29
C THR A 140 -6.97 -24.88 2.91
N ASN A 141 -6.57 -24.66 1.65
CA ASN A 141 -6.05 -23.37 1.20
C ASN A 141 -7.07 -22.53 0.38
N LEU A 142 -8.20 -23.13 -0.01
CA LEU A 142 -9.23 -22.45 -0.81
C LEU A 142 -9.72 -21.15 -0.18
N VAL A 143 -9.91 -21.17 1.15
CA VAL A 143 -10.36 -19.97 1.89
C VAL A 143 -9.32 -18.85 1.83
N ALA A 144 -8.04 -19.20 1.94
CA ALA A 144 -6.93 -18.24 1.88
C ALA A 144 -6.77 -17.62 0.47
N TYR A 145 -6.99 -18.41 -0.58
CA TYR A 145 -6.90 -17.93 -1.97
C TYR A 145 -8.19 -17.29 -2.49
N ARG A 146 -9.27 -17.27 -1.71
CA ARG A 146 -10.58 -16.77 -2.16
C ARG A 146 -10.52 -15.36 -2.76
N ALA A 147 -9.77 -14.46 -2.14
CA ALA A 147 -9.65 -13.08 -2.61
C ALA A 147 -8.96 -13.02 -3.99
N ALA A 148 -7.89 -13.78 -4.18
CA ALA A 148 -7.19 -13.88 -5.45
C ALA A 148 -8.06 -14.51 -6.55
N LEU A 149 -8.83 -15.54 -6.22
CA LEU A 149 -9.75 -16.18 -7.16
C LEU A 149 -10.88 -15.25 -7.61
N VAL A 150 -11.44 -14.46 -6.69
CA VAL A 150 -12.47 -13.47 -7.03
C VAL A 150 -11.92 -12.39 -7.95
N GLU A 151 -10.70 -11.93 -7.69
CA GLU A 151 -10.06 -10.91 -8.54
C GLU A 151 -9.74 -11.47 -9.93
N GLU A 152 -9.23 -12.70 -10.02
CA GLU A 152 -9.00 -13.37 -11.28
C GLU A 152 -10.31 -13.54 -12.09
N GLN A 153 -11.39 -13.94 -11.44
CA GLN A 153 -12.71 -14.01 -12.09
C GLN A 153 -13.18 -12.66 -12.62
N ARG A 154 -12.91 -11.55 -11.92
CA ARG A 154 -13.23 -10.21 -12.43
C ARG A 154 -12.45 -9.84 -13.68
N LEU A 155 -11.17 -10.21 -13.75
CA LEU A 155 -10.31 -9.93 -14.91
C LEU A 155 -10.72 -10.74 -16.15
N PHE A 156 -11.21 -11.96 -15.97
CA PHE A 156 -11.62 -12.85 -17.07
C PHE A 156 -13.12 -12.87 -17.32
N ALA A 157 -13.93 -12.19 -16.53
CA ALA A 157 -15.36 -12.04 -16.80
C ALA A 157 -15.55 -11.23 -18.09
N PRO A 158 -16.24 -11.77 -19.11
CA PRO A 158 -16.53 -11.00 -20.32
C PRO A 158 -17.36 -9.77 -19.94
N ALA A 159 -16.93 -8.60 -20.43
CA ALA A 159 -17.71 -7.37 -20.30
C ALA A 159 -19.09 -7.61 -20.93
N ARG A 160 -20.13 -7.56 -20.12
CA ARG A 160 -21.54 -7.59 -20.56
C ARG A 160 -21.99 -6.20 -20.96
#